data_83619ee42916ce658693995591a95f37
#
_entry.id   83619ee42916ce658693995591a95f37
#
_cell.length_a   1.000
_cell.length_b   1.000
_cell.length_c   1.000
_cell.angle_alpha   90.00
_cell.angle_beta   90.00
_cell.angle_gamma   90.00
#
_symmetry.space_group_name_H-M   'P 1'
#
loop_
_entity.id
_entity.type
_entity.pdbx_description
1 polymer ?
#
loop_
_entity_poly.entity_id
_entity_poly.type
_entity_poly.pdbx_seq_one_letter_code
_entity_poly.pdbx_strand_id
1 'polypeptide(L)'
;MNLHTFPRVPVSRRRLLKSSALVAGALATPAIWSRGRAAELKPATLTLDWLFQGPNAGFLVAQDKGFYRDAGLDITIVPGKGSGTTAQLVGSKATQIGFADGFVVGNSISKGMEIKTVGSIYRRGPAAIMVLADSPIKTPKDLEGKTLAMTAGSAQFQQWPAFAKGAGIDASKVNIVNIDPAGVGPALVSGKADAIGGYVFSYAPSIQVRGKKELRVFWFADSGVTVVSNGMIVHQDLLKSDPDLVRAFVPAALKGFIYGRQNMEEAIAIVKKFDATALAEVTKLELELSWKTWVTPNTKGKSLGWGSEADWAATVQTLKQYGGVTAPLEPGQIFTNEFVPTGAEYVPPQES
;
A
#
# COMPACT_ATOMS: atom_id res chain seq x y z
N MET A 1 6.14 -18.83 101.34
CA MET A 1 6.08 -18.06 100.10
C MET A 1 5.13 -18.78 99.15
N ASN A 2 3.95 -18.26 98.95
CA ASN A 2 2.81 -18.97 98.35
C ASN A 2 2.89 -18.92 96.80
N LEU A 3 2.86 -20.11 96.22
CA LEU A 3 2.64 -20.29 94.73
C LEU A 3 1.13 -20.38 94.48
N HIS A 4 0.58 -19.37 93.75
CA HIS A 4 -0.80 -19.38 93.36
C HIS A 4 -0.94 -20.33 92.14
N THR A 5 -1.75 -21.38 92.31
CA THR A 5 -2.17 -22.28 91.29
C THR A 5 -3.44 -21.71 90.55
N PHE A 6 -3.36 -21.48 89.26
CA PHE A 6 -4.55 -21.14 88.45
C PHE A 6 -5.35 -22.38 88.03
N PRO A 7 -6.67 -22.35 88.07
CA PRO A 7 -7.48 -23.51 87.70
C PRO A 7 -7.48 -23.70 86.15
N ARG A 8 -7.19 -24.94 85.73
CA ARG A 8 -7.38 -25.37 84.34
C ARG A 8 -8.85 -25.64 84.04
N VAL A 9 -9.43 -24.86 83.13
CA VAL A 9 -10.78 -25.10 82.58
C VAL A 9 -10.65 -26.11 81.42
N PRO A 10 -11.38 -27.23 81.41
CA PRO A 10 -11.31 -28.19 80.32
C PRO A 10 -12.05 -27.67 79.09
N VAL A 11 -11.33 -27.41 77.99
CA VAL A 11 -11.94 -27.08 76.72
C VAL A 11 -12.39 -28.34 76.01
N SER A 12 -13.69 -28.53 75.87
CA SER A 12 -14.32 -29.68 75.19
C SER A 12 -13.94 -29.67 73.71
N ARG A 13 -13.48 -30.84 73.22
CA ARG A 13 -13.15 -31.08 71.80
C ARG A 13 -14.28 -30.73 70.83
N ARG A 14 -15.52 -30.69 71.25
CA ARG A 14 -16.65 -30.29 70.45
C ARG A 14 -16.76 -28.78 70.20
N ARG A 15 -16.10 -27.90 70.99
CA ARG A 15 -16.05 -26.44 70.76
C ARG A 15 -14.96 -26.06 69.79
N LEU A 16 -13.87 -26.78 69.70
CA LEU A 16 -12.83 -26.54 68.70
C LEU A 16 -13.27 -26.88 67.26
N LEU A 17 -14.19 -27.83 67.06
CA LEU A 17 -14.66 -28.21 65.75
C LEU A 17 -15.76 -27.26 65.17
N LYS A 18 -16.37 -26.43 66.02
CA LYS A 18 -17.39 -25.47 65.55
C LYS A 18 -16.80 -24.12 65.20
N SER A 19 -15.61 -23.76 65.63
CA SER A 19 -14.93 -22.52 65.27
C SER A 19 -14.05 -22.65 64.01
N SER A 20 -13.76 -23.87 63.55
CA SER A 20 -12.95 -24.11 62.31
C SER A 20 -13.81 -24.14 61.05
N ALA A 21 -15.14 -24.19 61.14
CA ALA A 21 -16.04 -24.28 60.01
C ALA A 21 -16.46 -22.90 59.41
N LEU A 22 -16.16 -21.78 60.11
CA LEU A 22 -16.51 -20.43 59.69
C LEU A 22 -15.37 -19.65 59.04
N VAL A 23 -14.11 -20.16 59.06
CA VAL A 23 -12.97 -19.51 58.45
C VAL A 23 -12.58 -20.18 57.10
N ALA A 24 -13.09 -21.38 56.82
CA ALA A 24 -12.84 -22.07 55.54
C ALA A 24 -13.77 -21.68 54.38
N GLY A 25 -14.83 -20.84 54.66
CA GLY A 25 -15.78 -20.39 53.66
C GLY A 25 -15.42 -19.09 52.92
N ALA A 26 -14.35 -18.38 53.35
CA ALA A 26 -14.04 -17.03 52.81
C ALA A 26 -12.85 -17.02 51.85
N LEU A 27 -12.24 -18.18 51.54
CA LEU A 27 -11.06 -18.26 50.66
C LEU A 27 -11.26 -19.08 49.38
N ALA A 28 -12.50 -19.50 49.08
CA ALA A 28 -12.85 -20.17 47.83
C ALA A 28 -13.77 -19.28 46.97
N THR A 29 -13.37 -18.02 46.72
CA THR A 29 -13.77 -17.41 45.48
C THR A 29 -12.89 -18.06 44.42
N PRO A 30 -13.45 -18.80 43.43
CA PRO A 30 -12.66 -19.14 42.26
C PRO A 30 -12.25 -17.80 41.66
N ALA A 31 -10.94 -17.48 41.71
CA ALA A 31 -10.38 -16.51 40.80
C ALA A 31 -10.67 -17.07 39.41
N ILE A 32 -11.81 -16.70 38.84
CA ILE A 32 -12.05 -16.81 37.41
C ILE A 32 -11.01 -15.88 36.81
N TRP A 33 -9.81 -16.42 36.60
CA TRP A 33 -8.92 -15.90 35.61
C TRP A 33 -9.67 -16.08 34.30
N SER A 34 -10.51 -15.11 33.95
CA SER A 34 -10.87 -14.91 32.58
C SER A 34 -9.54 -14.67 31.87
N ARG A 35 -8.90 -15.75 31.41
CA ARG A 35 -7.99 -15.63 30.28
C ARG A 35 -8.83 -14.88 29.26
N GLY A 36 -8.60 -13.58 29.14
CA GLY A 36 -9.14 -12.83 28.04
C GLY A 36 -8.80 -13.66 26.80
N ARG A 37 -9.80 -14.26 26.19
CA ARG A 37 -9.66 -14.95 24.93
C ARG A 37 -9.06 -13.86 24.04
N ALA A 38 -7.78 -14.01 23.69
CA ALA A 38 -7.17 -13.11 22.72
C ALA A 38 -8.17 -13.02 21.57
N ALA A 39 -8.68 -11.83 21.31
CA ALA A 39 -9.67 -11.66 20.25
C ALA A 39 -9.07 -12.29 18.99
N GLU A 40 -9.80 -13.20 18.37
CA GLU A 40 -9.37 -13.86 17.15
C GLU A 40 -9.15 -12.78 16.09
N LEU A 41 -7.92 -12.70 15.57
CA LEU A 41 -7.59 -11.71 14.56
C LEU A 41 -8.35 -12.03 13.27
N LYS A 42 -8.92 -11.01 12.64
CA LYS A 42 -9.64 -11.15 11.40
C LYS A 42 -8.64 -11.30 10.23
N PRO A 43 -8.63 -12.45 9.51
CA PRO A 43 -7.71 -12.65 8.40
C PRO A 43 -8.16 -11.86 7.16
N ALA A 44 -7.19 -11.25 6.45
CA ALA A 44 -7.42 -10.68 5.14
C ALA A 44 -6.13 -10.69 4.31
N THR A 45 -6.27 -10.70 2.99
CA THR A 45 -5.15 -10.65 2.06
C THR A 45 -5.07 -9.26 1.41
N LEU A 46 -3.88 -8.67 1.45
CA LEU A 46 -3.50 -7.51 0.67
C LEU A 46 -2.63 -7.94 -0.50
N THR A 47 -3.09 -7.73 -1.73
CA THR A 47 -2.28 -7.91 -2.93
C THR A 47 -1.72 -6.56 -3.36
N LEU A 48 -0.39 -6.43 -3.39
CA LEU A 48 0.30 -5.24 -3.88
C LEU A 48 0.14 -5.09 -5.41
N ASP A 49 0.45 -3.92 -5.90
CA ASP A 49 0.54 -3.67 -7.35
C ASP A 49 1.84 -4.22 -7.96
N TRP A 50 2.87 -4.36 -7.13
CA TRP A 50 4.22 -4.70 -7.56
C TRP A 50 4.98 -5.57 -6.55
N LEU A 51 6.29 -5.74 -6.79
CA LEU A 51 7.20 -6.50 -5.94
C LEU A 51 7.36 -5.83 -4.56
N PHE A 52 7.92 -6.57 -3.60
CA PHE A 52 8.36 -5.99 -2.33
C PHE A 52 9.53 -5.04 -2.56
N GLN A 53 9.32 -3.75 -2.32
CA GLN A 53 10.31 -2.69 -2.54
C GLN A 53 9.98 -1.45 -1.70
N GLY A 54 10.82 -0.42 -1.73
CA GLY A 54 10.67 0.81 -0.95
C GLY A 54 9.30 1.48 -1.06
N PRO A 55 8.72 1.70 -2.25
CA PRO A 55 7.40 2.30 -2.39
C PRO A 55 6.30 1.60 -1.60
N ASN A 56 6.37 0.28 -1.45
CA ASN A 56 5.39 -0.50 -0.71
C ASN A 56 5.73 -0.70 0.77
N ALA A 57 6.84 -0.10 1.25
CA ALA A 57 7.35 -0.29 2.60
C ALA A 57 6.33 0.02 3.70
N GLY A 58 5.42 0.99 3.49
CA GLY A 58 4.42 1.34 4.49
C GLY A 58 3.54 0.14 4.90
N PHE A 59 3.16 -0.71 3.96
CA PHE A 59 2.40 -1.93 4.25
C PHE A 59 3.24 -2.95 5.03
N LEU A 60 4.52 -3.12 4.64
CA LEU A 60 5.47 -4.03 5.27
C LEU A 60 5.80 -3.59 6.70
N VAL A 61 5.97 -2.28 6.90
CA VAL A 61 6.17 -1.65 8.21
C VAL A 61 4.94 -1.86 9.10
N ALA A 62 3.72 -1.66 8.57
CA ALA A 62 2.50 -1.89 9.35
C ALA A 62 2.40 -3.34 9.84
N GLN A 63 2.84 -4.31 9.03
CA GLN A 63 2.89 -5.71 9.42
C GLN A 63 3.99 -6.00 10.44
N ASP A 64 5.23 -5.58 10.18
CA ASP A 64 6.39 -5.85 11.06
C ASP A 64 6.23 -5.20 12.44
N LYS A 65 5.68 -3.97 12.48
CA LYS A 65 5.42 -3.23 13.72
C LYS A 65 4.15 -3.68 14.46
N GLY A 66 3.38 -4.60 13.88
CA GLY A 66 2.18 -5.12 14.51
C GLY A 66 0.95 -4.21 14.40
N PHE A 67 0.97 -3.12 13.61
CA PHE A 67 -0.15 -2.17 13.52
C PHE A 67 -1.44 -2.81 13.03
N TYR A 68 -1.36 -3.81 12.15
CA TYR A 68 -2.52 -4.59 11.75
C TYR A 68 -3.06 -5.44 12.91
N ARG A 69 -2.18 -6.10 13.66
CA ARG A 69 -2.56 -6.92 14.84
C ARG A 69 -3.23 -6.06 15.92
N ASP A 70 -2.67 -4.88 16.18
CA ASP A 70 -3.24 -3.92 17.14
C ASP A 70 -4.62 -3.43 16.71
N ALA A 71 -4.91 -3.44 15.39
CA ALA A 71 -6.21 -3.14 14.80
C ALA A 71 -7.12 -4.39 14.70
N GLY A 72 -6.74 -5.55 15.26
CA GLY A 72 -7.52 -6.77 15.25
C GLY A 72 -7.44 -7.56 13.94
N LEU A 73 -6.44 -7.31 13.09
CA LEU A 73 -6.29 -7.91 11.77
C LEU A 73 -5.07 -8.83 11.67
N ASP A 74 -5.23 -9.93 10.93
CA ASP A 74 -4.14 -10.78 10.47
C ASP A 74 -4.00 -10.63 8.95
N ILE A 75 -3.09 -9.75 8.53
CA ILE A 75 -2.93 -9.39 7.11
C ILE A 75 -1.83 -10.24 6.47
N THR A 76 -2.20 -10.97 5.41
CA THR A 76 -1.22 -11.61 4.52
C THR A 76 -0.92 -10.65 3.36
N ILE A 77 0.35 -10.23 3.20
CA ILE A 77 0.77 -9.36 2.10
C ILE A 77 1.36 -10.21 0.97
N VAL A 78 0.83 -10.03 -0.24
CA VAL A 78 1.26 -10.76 -1.44
C VAL A 78 1.80 -9.77 -2.46
N PRO A 79 2.99 -10.02 -3.07
CA PRO A 79 3.51 -9.18 -4.15
C PRO A 79 2.62 -9.29 -5.39
N GLY A 80 2.57 -8.23 -6.18
CA GLY A 80 1.77 -8.13 -7.39
C GLY A 80 2.57 -8.20 -8.69
N LYS A 81 1.84 -8.21 -9.81
CA LYS A 81 2.39 -8.18 -11.18
C LYS A 81 1.79 -7.05 -12.01
N GLY A 82 1.32 -6.00 -11.35
CA GLY A 82 0.74 -4.82 -11.97
C GLY A 82 -0.66 -4.49 -11.45
N SER A 83 -0.98 -3.21 -11.43
CA SER A 83 -2.27 -2.68 -10.94
C SER A 83 -3.49 -3.31 -11.64
N GLY A 84 -3.36 -3.64 -12.93
CA GLY A 84 -4.44 -4.31 -13.69
C GLY A 84 -4.74 -5.70 -13.16
N THR A 85 -3.71 -6.50 -12.88
CA THR A 85 -3.86 -7.83 -12.29
C THR A 85 -4.45 -7.72 -10.88
N THR A 86 -3.96 -6.79 -10.06
CA THR A 86 -4.46 -6.58 -8.70
C THR A 86 -5.91 -6.12 -8.69
N ALA A 87 -6.31 -5.20 -9.59
CA ALA A 87 -7.70 -4.78 -9.72
C ALA A 87 -8.63 -5.94 -10.10
N GLN A 88 -8.18 -6.86 -10.99
CA GLN A 88 -8.93 -8.07 -11.33
C GLN A 88 -9.09 -9.02 -10.15
N LEU A 89 -8.05 -9.22 -9.34
CA LEU A 89 -8.11 -10.06 -8.15
C LEU A 89 -9.09 -9.52 -7.11
N VAL A 90 -9.12 -8.19 -6.90
CA VAL A 90 -10.12 -7.54 -6.04
C VAL A 90 -11.51 -7.62 -6.64
N GLY A 91 -11.65 -7.32 -7.93
CA GLY A 91 -12.95 -7.37 -8.64
C GLY A 91 -13.57 -8.75 -8.67
N SER A 92 -12.77 -9.82 -8.75
CA SER A 92 -13.22 -11.22 -8.63
C SER A 92 -13.33 -11.71 -7.18
N LYS A 93 -13.01 -10.87 -6.18
CA LYS A 93 -13.01 -11.21 -4.74
C LYS A 93 -11.98 -12.27 -4.35
N ALA A 94 -10.99 -12.54 -5.22
CA ALA A 94 -9.90 -13.48 -4.92
C ALA A 94 -8.94 -12.93 -3.84
N THR A 95 -8.92 -11.62 -3.65
CA THR A 95 -8.26 -10.92 -2.54
C THR A 95 -9.19 -9.87 -1.97
N GLN A 96 -9.12 -9.61 -0.64
CA GLN A 96 -9.99 -8.64 0.03
C GLN A 96 -9.57 -7.20 -0.26
N ILE A 97 -8.25 -6.98 -0.29
CA ILE A 97 -7.66 -5.66 -0.40
C ILE A 97 -6.61 -5.68 -1.51
N GLY A 98 -6.56 -4.64 -2.31
CA GLY A 98 -5.54 -4.44 -3.32
C GLY A 98 -4.87 -3.08 -3.18
N PHE A 99 -3.73 -2.93 -3.83
CA PHE A 99 -3.08 -1.65 -4.04
C PHE A 99 -2.93 -1.43 -5.54
N ALA A 100 -3.57 -0.41 -6.10
CA ALA A 100 -3.65 -0.24 -7.55
C ALA A 100 -3.75 1.23 -7.98
N ASP A 101 -3.31 1.51 -9.20
CA ASP A 101 -3.31 2.83 -9.82
C ASP A 101 -4.73 3.32 -10.14
N GLY A 102 -5.01 4.59 -9.89
CA GLY A 102 -6.34 5.19 -10.04
C GLY A 102 -6.83 5.26 -11.48
N PHE A 103 -5.94 5.41 -12.47
CA PHE A 103 -6.35 5.31 -13.89
C PHE A 103 -6.85 3.90 -14.20
N VAL A 104 -6.14 2.87 -13.73
CA VAL A 104 -6.53 1.47 -13.91
C VAL A 104 -7.85 1.18 -13.21
N VAL A 105 -8.03 1.68 -11.99
CA VAL A 105 -9.26 1.52 -11.20
C VAL A 105 -10.43 2.18 -11.94
N GLY A 106 -10.29 3.44 -12.35
CA GLY A 106 -11.34 4.15 -13.08
C GLY A 106 -11.70 3.49 -14.41
N ASN A 107 -10.69 3.01 -15.18
CA ASN A 107 -10.90 2.26 -16.40
C ASN A 107 -11.63 0.92 -16.15
N SER A 108 -11.32 0.24 -15.05
CA SER A 108 -12.00 -1.01 -14.67
C SER A 108 -13.45 -0.77 -14.26
N ILE A 109 -13.72 0.30 -13.49
CA ILE A 109 -15.09 0.71 -13.12
C ILE A 109 -15.91 1.07 -14.34
N SER A 110 -15.35 1.79 -15.33
CA SER A 110 -16.04 2.13 -16.56
C SER A 110 -16.47 0.90 -17.39
N LYS A 111 -15.85 -0.25 -17.12
CA LYS A 111 -16.16 -1.56 -17.72
C LYS A 111 -17.04 -2.44 -16.82
N GLY A 112 -17.62 -1.88 -15.77
CA GLY A 112 -18.54 -2.55 -14.86
C GLY A 112 -17.92 -3.28 -13.67
N MET A 113 -16.62 -3.09 -13.40
CA MET A 113 -16.00 -3.69 -12.22
C MET A 113 -16.42 -2.94 -10.94
N GLU A 114 -16.89 -3.68 -9.93
CA GLU A 114 -17.40 -3.12 -8.67
C GLU A 114 -16.30 -2.99 -7.62
N ILE A 115 -15.31 -2.13 -7.89
CA ILE A 115 -14.22 -1.84 -6.95
C ILE A 115 -14.25 -0.36 -6.53
N LYS A 116 -13.57 -0.03 -5.43
CA LYS A 116 -13.50 1.33 -4.87
C LYS A 116 -12.15 1.60 -4.24
N THR A 117 -11.59 2.78 -4.46
CA THR A 117 -10.42 3.27 -3.74
C THR A 117 -10.85 3.82 -2.38
N VAL A 118 -10.27 3.30 -1.31
CA VAL A 118 -10.57 3.66 0.09
C VAL A 118 -9.45 4.44 0.78
N GLY A 119 -8.37 4.73 0.06
CA GLY A 119 -7.27 5.56 0.54
C GLY A 119 -6.22 5.77 -0.54
N SER A 120 -5.93 7.04 -0.92
CA SER A 120 -5.02 7.44 -1.99
C SER A 120 -3.62 7.68 -1.45
N ILE A 121 -2.63 6.87 -1.82
CA ILE A 121 -1.25 6.98 -1.35
C ILE A 121 -0.41 7.82 -2.32
N TYR A 122 -0.31 7.40 -3.59
CA TYR A 122 0.42 8.14 -4.61
C TYR A 122 -0.55 9.06 -5.33
N ARG A 123 -0.56 10.32 -4.92
CA ARG A 123 -1.50 11.33 -5.43
C ARG A 123 -0.99 12.04 -6.70
N ARG A 124 0.29 11.79 -7.08
CA ARG A 124 0.90 12.16 -8.35
C ARG A 124 1.27 10.91 -9.13
N GLY A 125 1.01 10.89 -10.42
CA GLY A 125 1.38 9.79 -11.30
C GLY A 125 2.89 9.68 -11.48
N PRO A 126 3.51 8.55 -11.07
CA PRO A 126 4.96 8.33 -11.21
C PRO A 126 5.33 7.61 -12.50
N ALA A 127 4.37 7.42 -13.42
CA ALA A 127 4.58 6.71 -14.67
C ALA A 127 5.45 7.50 -15.65
N ALA A 128 6.41 6.80 -16.24
CA ALA A 128 7.30 7.37 -17.25
C ALA A 128 7.81 6.31 -18.22
N ILE A 129 8.31 6.79 -19.37
CA ILE A 129 9.25 6.03 -20.20
C ILE A 129 10.66 6.45 -19.80
N MET A 130 11.53 5.47 -19.61
CA MET A 130 12.92 5.67 -19.24
C MET A 130 13.82 5.07 -20.30
N VAL A 131 14.86 5.81 -20.69
CA VAL A 131 15.91 5.40 -21.62
C VAL A 131 17.27 5.69 -21.00
N LEU A 132 18.33 5.05 -21.45
CA LEU A 132 19.69 5.41 -21.03
C LEU A 132 20.00 6.85 -21.46
N ALA A 133 20.69 7.62 -20.63
CA ALA A 133 20.99 9.03 -20.91
C ALA A 133 21.81 9.24 -22.18
N ASP A 134 22.69 8.28 -22.52
CA ASP A 134 23.50 8.22 -23.74
C ASP A 134 22.75 7.71 -24.98
N SER A 135 21.52 7.20 -24.81
CA SER A 135 20.65 6.73 -25.89
C SER A 135 20.42 7.83 -26.94
N PRO A 136 20.26 7.47 -28.23
CA PRO A 136 19.86 8.41 -29.28
C PRO A 136 18.42 8.95 -29.10
N ILE A 137 17.59 8.31 -28.26
CA ILE A 137 16.23 8.73 -27.95
C ILE A 137 16.29 9.99 -27.08
N LYS A 138 16.00 11.16 -27.67
CA LYS A 138 16.08 12.46 -26.98
C LYS A 138 14.69 13.04 -26.65
N THR A 139 13.69 12.64 -27.40
CA THR A 139 12.27 13.04 -27.28
C THR A 139 11.37 11.80 -27.24
N PRO A 140 10.13 11.90 -26.73
CA PRO A 140 9.18 10.80 -26.79
C PRO A 140 8.92 10.27 -28.23
N LYS A 141 8.96 11.16 -29.22
CA LYS A 141 8.75 10.81 -30.63
C LYS A 141 9.82 9.85 -31.16
N ASP A 142 11.03 9.89 -30.64
CA ASP A 142 12.13 9.01 -31.07
C ASP A 142 11.93 7.53 -30.65
N LEU A 143 10.84 7.24 -29.91
CA LEU A 143 10.42 5.86 -29.61
C LEU A 143 9.87 5.12 -30.83
N GLU A 144 9.47 5.82 -31.88
CA GLU A 144 9.02 5.17 -33.14
C GLU A 144 10.17 4.35 -33.74
N GLY A 145 9.90 3.09 -34.08
CA GLY A 145 10.88 2.10 -34.53
C GLY A 145 11.72 1.47 -33.44
N LYS A 146 11.47 1.78 -32.16
CA LYS A 146 12.22 1.26 -31.01
C LYS A 146 11.48 0.16 -30.26
N THR A 147 12.23 -0.60 -29.45
CA THR A 147 11.70 -1.63 -28.57
C THR A 147 11.48 -1.05 -27.18
N LEU A 148 10.22 -1.09 -26.72
CA LEU A 148 9.79 -0.63 -25.42
C LEU A 148 9.39 -1.84 -24.56
N ALA A 149 10.12 -2.10 -23.49
CA ALA A 149 9.79 -3.17 -22.54
C ALA A 149 8.86 -2.68 -21.44
N MET A 150 7.75 -3.40 -21.22
CA MET A 150 6.78 -3.17 -20.15
C MET A 150 6.22 -4.49 -19.66
N THR A 151 5.59 -4.47 -18.48
CA THR A 151 4.80 -5.60 -17.97
C THR A 151 3.34 -5.41 -18.34
N ALA A 152 2.71 -6.37 -19.01
CA ALA A 152 1.36 -6.27 -19.58
C ALA A 152 0.27 -5.93 -18.52
N GLY A 153 0.40 -6.38 -17.28
CA GLY A 153 -0.53 -6.07 -16.18
C GLY A 153 -0.29 -4.72 -15.51
N SER A 154 0.74 -3.97 -15.89
CA SER A 154 1.13 -2.73 -15.22
C SER A 154 0.22 -1.55 -15.56
N ALA A 155 0.23 -0.52 -14.69
CA ALA A 155 -0.53 0.71 -14.92
C ALA A 155 -0.03 1.44 -16.16
N GLN A 156 1.27 1.60 -16.32
CA GLN A 156 1.88 2.29 -17.46
C GLN A 156 1.64 1.58 -18.79
N PHE A 157 1.48 0.26 -18.79
CA PHE A 157 1.04 -0.47 -19.99
C PHE A 157 -0.37 -0.04 -20.40
N GLN A 158 -1.29 0.07 -19.43
CA GLN A 158 -2.66 0.54 -19.71
C GLN A 158 -2.73 2.03 -20.06
N GLN A 159 -1.82 2.84 -19.51
CA GLN A 159 -1.71 4.27 -19.79
C GLN A 159 -0.93 4.58 -21.09
N TRP A 160 -0.23 3.61 -21.67
CA TRP A 160 0.59 3.80 -22.87
C TRP A 160 -0.15 4.45 -24.04
N PRO A 161 -1.37 4.02 -24.41
CA PRO A 161 -2.11 4.68 -25.51
C PRO A 161 -2.38 6.16 -25.23
N ALA A 162 -2.62 6.51 -23.96
CA ALA A 162 -2.82 7.88 -23.53
C ALA A 162 -1.53 8.70 -23.68
N PHE A 163 -0.41 8.16 -23.20
CA PHE A 163 0.91 8.79 -23.33
C PHE A 163 1.30 8.96 -24.79
N ALA A 164 1.19 7.92 -25.61
CA ALA A 164 1.53 7.97 -27.03
C ALA A 164 0.73 9.05 -27.77
N LYS A 165 -0.58 9.14 -27.52
CA LYS A 165 -1.47 10.16 -28.09
C LYS A 165 -1.05 11.57 -27.64
N GLY A 166 -0.82 11.77 -26.34
CA GLY A 166 -0.42 13.06 -25.77
C GLY A 166 0.95 13.52 -26.26
N ALA A 167 1.89 12.60 -26.45
CA ALA A 167 3.25 12.85 -26.94
C ALA A 167 3.35 12.90 -28.49
N GLY A 168 2.26 12.67 -29.22
CA GLY A 168 2.24 12.64 -30.68
C GLY A 168 3.00 11.47 -31.30
N ILE A 169 3.07 10.34 -30.60
CA ILE A 169 3.73 9.11 -31.06
C ILE A 169 2.74 8.26 -31.86
N ASP A 170 3.15 7.75 -32.99
CA ASP A 170 2.45 6.66 -33.66
C ASP A 170 2.73 5.35 -32.91
N ALA A 171 1.79 4.97 -32.04
CA ALA A 171 1.96 3.79 -31.17
C ALA A 171 2.15 2.49 -31.97
N SER A 172 1.67 2.40 -33.22
CA SER A 172 1.83 1.23 -34.08
C SER A 172 3.27 1.01 -34.53
N LYS A 173 4.11 2.04 -34.47
CA LYS A 173 5.53 1.97 -34.81
C LYS A 173 6.43 1.62 -33.63
N VAL A 174 5.89 1.50 -32.42
CA VAL A 174 6.68 1.12 -31.23
C VAL A 174 6.53 -0.38 -30.99
N ASN A 175 7.65 -1.09 -30.95
CA ASN A 175 7.65 -2.52 -30.66
C ASN A 175 7.57 -2.75 -29.16
N ILE A 176 6.37 -3.04 -28.62
CA ILE A 176 6.18 -3.29 -27.20
C ILE A 176 6.46 -4.76 -26.90
N VAL A 177 7.44 -5.04 -26.02
CA VAL A 177 7.75 -6.36 -25.53
C VAL A 177 7.28 -6.53 -24.09
N ASN A 178 6.55 -7.62 -23.83
CA ASN A 178 6.09 -7.95 -22.49
C ASN A 178 7.20 -8.68 -21.73
N ILE A 179 7.59 -8.14 -20.58
CA ILE A 179 8.62 -8.69 -19.69
C ILE A 179 8.09 -8.72 -18.26
N ASP A 180 8.42 -9.78 -17.52
CA ASP A 180 8.09 -9.86 -16.09
C ASP A 180 8.73 -8.71 -15.29
N PRO A 181 8.11 -8.26 -14.18
CA PRO A 181 8.56 -7.10 -13.40
C PRO A 181 10.05 -7.03 -13.11
N ALA A 182 10.64 -8.13 -12.66
CA ALA A 182 12.07 -8.18 -12.31
C ALA A 182 13.02 -8.07 -13.52
N GLY A 183 12.53 -8.38 -14.73
CA GLY A 183 13.32 -8.38 -15.97
C GLY A 183 13.35 -7.03 -16.69
N VAL A 184 12.43 -6.11 -16.42
CA VAL A 184 12.27 -4.85 -17.18
C VAL A 184 13.52 -3.97 -17.08
N GLY A 185 14.02 -3.69 -15.88
CA GLY A 185 15.25 -2.89 -15.69
C GLY A 185 16.49 -3.52 -16.34
N PRO A 186 16.76 -4.82 -16.09
CA PRO A 186 17.83 -5.55 -16.79
C PRO A 186 17.73 -5.53 -18.31
N ALA A 187 16.54 -5.54 -18.91
CA ALA A 187 16.36 -5.46 -20.36
C ALA A 187 16.91 -4.14 -20.94
N LEU A 188 16.68 -3.01 -20.25
CA LEU A 188 17.24 -1.72 -20.64
C LEU A 188 18.77 -1.71 -20.51
N VAL A 189 19.29 -2.14 -19.36
CA VAL A 189 20.74 -2.10 -19.08
C VAL A 189 21.53 -2.99 -20.02
N SER A 190 20.97 -4.14 -20.43
CA SER A 190 21.61 -5.08 -21.36
C SER A 190 21.42 -4.73 -22.85
N GLY A 191 20.65 -3.69 -23.17
CA GLY A 191 20.33 -3.32 -24.55
C GLY A 191 19.33 -4.26 -25.26
N LYS A 192 18.64 -5.14 -24.52
CA LYS A 192 17.55 -5.96 -25.06
C LYS A 192 16.29 -5.14 -25.36
N ALA A 193 16.16 -3.98 -24.72
CA ALA A 193 15.15 -2.98 -25.00
C ALA A 193 15.81 -1.60 -25.09
N ASP A 194 15.31 -0.75 -26.01
CA ASP A 194 15.78 0.62 -26.17
C ASP A 194 15.21 1.55 -25.08
N ALA A 195 14.03 1.20 -24.57
CA ALA A 195 13.29 1.93 -23.56
C ALA A 195 12.53 0.98 -22.64
N ILE A 196 12.19 1.47 -21.43
CA ILE A 196 11.29 0.79 -20.51
C ILE A 196 10.16 1.71 -20.07
N GLY A 197 8.97 1.16 -19.86
CA GLY A 197 7.87 1.86 -19.23
C GLY A 197 7.68 1.37 -17.79
N GLY A 198 7.60 2.31 -16.85
CA GLY A 198 7.46 1.96 -15.44
C GLY A 198 7.25 3.16 -14.52
N TYR A 199 7.09 2.88 -13.23
CA TYR A 199 7.19 3.92 -12.22
C TYR A 199 8.66 4.25 -11.98
N VAL A 200 8.99 5.55 -12.01
CA VAL A 200 10.39 6.00 -11.90
C VAL A 200 11.03 5.47 -10.61
N PHE A 201 10.33 5.55 -9.50
CA PHE A 201 10.83 5.08 -8.20
C PHE A 201 11.09 3.56 -8.17
N SER A 202 10.45 2.75 -9.03
CA SER A 202 10.63 1.29 -9.05
C SER A 202 11.85 0.84 -9.85
N TYR A 203 12.26 1.60 -10.86
CA TYR A 203 13.31 1.16 -11.77
C TYR A 203 14.55 2.04 -11.74
N ALA A 204 14.40 3.38 -11.68
CA ALA A 204 15.53 4.28 -11.74
C ALA A 204 16.58 4.02 -10.65
N PRO A 205 16.21 3.82 -9.35
CA PRO A 205 17.21 3.53 -8.31
C PRO A 205 18.06 2.29 -8.60
N SER A 206 17.43 1.19 -9.01
CA SER A 206 18.14 -0.04 -9.28
C SER A 206 19.05 0.07 -10.52
N ILE A 207 18.61 0.76 -11.57
CA ILE A 207 19.40 1.00 -12.78
C ILE A 207 20.60 1.89 -12.47
N GLN A 208 20.42 2.94 -11.66
CA GLN A 208 21.49 3.85 -11.26
C GLN A 208 22.52 3.17 -10.36
N VAL A 209 22.08 2.47 -9.31
CA VAL A 209 22.97 1.88 -8.31
C VAL A 209 23.61 0.59 -8.84
N ARG A 210 22.81 -0.36 -9.32
CA ARG A 210 23.32 -1.66 -9.80
C ARG A 210 23.89 -1.59 -11.20
N GLY A 211 23.19 -0.88 -12.10
CA GLY A 211 23.57 -0.74 -13.50
C GLY A 211 24.62 0.35 -13.75
N LYS A 212 24.83 1.26 -12.79
CA LYS A 212 25.70 2.44 -12.93
C LYS A 212 25.39 3.20 -14.21
N LYS A 213 24.11 3.35 -14.54
CA LYS A 213 23.62 4.01 -15.73
C LYS A 213 22.75 5.20 -15.36
N GLU A 214 22.94 6.32 -16.05
CA GLU A 214 22.06 7.46 -15.98
C GLU A 214 20.89 7.31 -16.93
N LEU A 215 19.75 7.91 -16.56
CA LEU A 215 18.50 7.80 -17.30
C LEU A 215 18.02 9.18 -17.76
N ARG A 216 17.43 9.20 -18.95
CA ARG A 216 16.48 10.23 -19.38
C ARG A 216 15.08 9.71 -19.15
N VAL A 217 14.24 10.58 -18.55
CA VAL A 217 12.89 10.22 -18.15
C VAL A 217 11.89 11.09 -18.93
N PHE A 218 10.92 10.45 -19.55
CA PHE A 218 9.78 11.10 -20.20
C PHE A 218 8.54 10.81 -19.36
N TRP A 219 8.15 11.79 -18.55
CA TRP A 219 7.00 11.64 -17.67
C TRP A 219 5.69 11.61 -18.44
N PHE A 220 4.77 10.75 -18.04
CA PHE A 220 3.44 10.71 -18.63
C PHE A 220 2.67 12.02 -18.40
N ALA A 221 2.88 12.65 -17.24
CA ALA A 221 2.29 13.94 -16.91
C ALA A 221 2.68 15.06 -17.89
N ASP A 222 3.92 15.08 -18.41
CA ASP A 222 4.40 16.06 -19.38
C ASP A 222 3.68 15.93 -20.74
N SER A 223 3.06 14.78 -20.99
CA SER A 223 2.26 14.49 -22.18
C SER A 223 0.76 14.54 -21.90
N GLY A 224 0.33 15.20 -20.82
CA GLY A 224 -1.06 15.43 -20.46
C GLY A 224 -1.75 14.28 -19.73
N VAL A 225 -1.03 13.20 -19.36
CA VAL A 225 -1.58 12.08 -18.60
C VAL A 225 -1.43 12.36 -17.10
N THR A 226 -2.32 13.20 -16.57
CA THR A 226 -2.34 13.57 -15.16
C THR A 226 -3.35 12.70 -14.41
N VAL A 227 -2.88 11.93 -13.43
CA VAL A 227 -3.70 10.97 -12.69
C VAL A 227 -3.36 10.94 -11.20
N VAL A 228 -4.35 10.67 -10.38
CA VAL A 228 -4.12 10.07 -9.06
C VAL A 228 -3.64 8.65 -9.32
N SER A 229 -2.50 8.28 -8.74
CA SER A 229 -1.94 6.95 -8.93
C SER A 229 -2.43 5.98 -7.84
N ASN A 230 -1.52 5.26 -7.19
CA ASN A 230 -1.93 4.12 -6.37
C ASN A 230 -2.64 4.49 -5.08
N GLY A 231 -3.70 3.74 -4.84
CA GLY A 231 -4.47 3.71 -3.60
C GLY A 231 -4.83 2.29 -3.17
N MET A 232 -5.26 2.17 -1.95
CA MET A 232 -5.86 0.95 -1.41
C MET A 232 -7.25 0.77 -2.01
N ILE A 233 -7.51 -0.40 -2.60
CA ILE A 233 -8.77 -0.72 -3.27
C ILE A 233 -9.43 -1.94 -2.63
N VAL A 234 -10.75 -1.95 -2.65
CA VAL A 234 -11.58 -3.07 -2.20
C VAL A 234 -12.75 -3.30 -3.14
N HIS A 235 -13.36 -4.48 -3.10
CA HIS A 235 -14.63 -4.71 -3.77
C HIS A 235 -15.76 -3.98 -3.03
N GLN A 236 -16.73 -3.40 -3.75
CA GLN A 236 -17.83 -2.63 -3.14
C GLN A 236 -18.70 -3.47 -2.18
N ASP A 237 -18.82 -4.78 -2.41
CA ASP A 237 -19.53 -5.65 -1.49
C ASP A 237 -18.85 -5.75 -0.12
N LEU A 238 -17.51 -5.64 -0.05
CA LEU A 238 -16.81 -5.63 1.22
C LEU A 238 -17.19 -4.39 2.05
N LEU A 239 -17.42 -3.25 1.40
CA LEU A 239 -17.88 -2.02 2.08
C LEU A 239 -19.28 -2.17 2.68
N LYS A 240 -20.11 -3.08 2.14
CA LYS A 240 -21.46 -3.36 2.63
C LYS A 240 -21.47 -4.47 3.68
N SER A 241 -20.73 -5.56 3.43
CA SER A 241 -20.76 -6.76 4.26
C SER A 241 -19.84 -6.69 5.48
N ASP A 242 -18.71 -5.98 5.38
CA ASP A 242 -17.70 -5.89 6.42
C ASP A 242 -16.91 -4.56 6.35
N PRO A 243 -17.60 -3.42 6.53
CA PRO A 243 -16.94 -2.11 6.53
C PRO A 243 -15.90 -1.95 7.66
N ASP A 244 -16.05 -2.71 8.75
CA ASP A 244 -15.15 -2.65 9.91
C ASP A 244 -13.75 -3.18 9.59
N LEU A 245 -13.62 -4.18 8.70
CA LEU A 245 -12.32 -4.61 8.20
C LEU A 245 -11.59 -3.44 7.53
N VAL A 246 -12.27 -2.70 6.66
CA VAL A 246 -11.67 -1.56 5.94
C VAL A 246 -11.37 -0.40 6.91
N ARG A 247 -12.27 -0.14 7.87
CA ARG A 247 -12.10 0.88 8.92
C ARG A 247 -10.92 0.60 9.85
N ALA A 248 -10.60 -0.67 10.08
CA ALA A 248 -9.43 -1.09 10.83
C ALA A 248 -8.16 -1.08 9.97
N PHE A 249 -8.25 -1.54 8.71
CA PHE A 249 -7.09 -1.70 7.83
C PHE A 249 -6.48 -0.36 7.39
N VAL A 250 -7.31 0.58 6.90
CA VAL A 250 -6.82 1.83 6.29
C VAL A 250 -5.96 2.64 7.26
N PRO A 251 -6.41 2.97 8.49
CA PRO A 251 -5.56 3.70 9.44
C PRO A 251 -4.29 2.95 9.83
N ALA A 252 -4.36 1.63 10.01
CA ALA A 252 -3.19 0.81 10.36
C ALA A 252 -2.13 0.82 9.25
N ALA A 253 -2.56 0.71 7.99
CA ALA A 253 -1.67 0.83 6.83
C ALA A 253 -1.04 2.23 6.75
N LEU A 254 -1.85 3.29 6.87
CA LEU A 254 -1.36 4.68 6.82
C LEU A 254 -0.36 4.98 7.93
N LYS A 255 -0.57 4.46 9.15
CA LYS A 255 0.40 4.53 10.25
C LYS A 255 1.74 3.92 9.85
N GLY A 256 1.72 2.79 9.11
CA GLY A 256 2.94 2.18 8.59
C GLY A 256 3.69 3.05 7.58
N PHE A 257 2.98 3.72 6.68
CA PHE A 257 3.58 4.67 5.73
C PHE A 257 4.22 5.86 6.44
N ILE A 258 3.49 6.50 7.36
CA ILE A 258 4.01 7.65 8.12
C ILE A 258 5.19 7.24 9.00
N TYR A 259 5.08 6.11 9.72
CA TYR A 259 6.18 5.58 10.53
C TYR A 259 7.43 5.32 9.68
N GLY A 260 7.29 4.68 8.53
CA GLY A 260 8.39 4.38 7.63
C GLY A 260 9.09 5.64 7.11
N ARG A 261 8.35 6.73 6.86
CA ARG A 261 8.94 8.02 6.49
C ARG A 261 9.73 8.66 7.64
N GLN A 262 9.24 8.53 8.87
CA GLN A 262 9.91 9.07 10.07
C GLN A 262 11.12 8.22 10.49
N ASN A 263 11.14 6.93 10.14
CA ASN A 263 12.15 5.95 10.54
C ASN A 263 12.70 5.20 9.31
N MET A 264 13.32 5.94 8.40
CA MET A 264 13.72 5.44 7.07
C MET A 264 14.67 4.23 7.16
N GLU A 265 15.67 4.27 8.04
CA GLU A 265 16.63 3.16 8.19
C GLU A 265 15.94 1.86 8.65
N GLU A 266 14.96 1.97 9.55
CA GLU A 266 14.15 0.83 9.98
C GLU A 266 13.25 0.33 8.85
N ALA A 267 12.64 1.23 8.07
CA ALA A 267 11.84 0.87 6.91
C ALA A 267 12.68 0.11 5.86
N ILE A 268 13.91 0.55 5.60
CA ILE A 268 14.86 -0.16 4.71
C ILE A 268 15.15 -1.57 5.24
N ALA A 269 15.44 -1.69 6.54
CA ALA A 269 15.69 -2.98 7.17
C ALA A 269 14.47 -3.92 7.10
N ILE A 270 13.25 -3.36 7.24
CA ILE A 270 12.01 -4.13 7.13
C ILE A 270 11.80 -4.59 5.68
N VAL A 271 11.97 -3.74 4.67
CA VAL A 271 11.88 -4.17 3.26
C VAL A 271 12.80 -5.36 3.00
N LYS A 272 14.04 -5.33 3.52
CA LYS A 272 14.99 -6.43 3.37
C LYS A 272 14.55 -7.75 4.03
N LYS A 273 13.67 -7.72 5.05
CA LYS A 273 13.09 -8.95 5.62
C LYS A 273 12.12 -9.64 4.63
N PHE A 274 11.44 -8.86 3.80
CA PHE A 274 10.49 -9.36 2.80
C PHE A 274 11.15 -9.67 1.45
N ASP A 275 12.21 -8.93 1.10
CA ASP A 275 13.06 -9.20 -0.06
C ASP A 275 14.53 -9.19 0.35
N ALA A 276 15.09 -10.38 0.57
CA ALA A 276 16.50 -10.56 0.96
C ALA A 276 17.50 -9.99 -0.08
N THR A 277 17.06 -9.77 -1.33
CA THR A 277 17.89 -9.21 -2.42
C THR A 277 17.88 -7.68 -2.46
N ALA A 278 17.04 -7.03 -1.66
CA ALA A 278 16.96 -5.58 -1.58
C ALA A 278 18.29 -4.98 -1.09
N LEU A 279 18.77 -3.97 -1.81
CA LEU A 279 19.94 -3.19 -1.41
C LEU A 279 19.50 -1.93 -0.68
N ALA A 280 20.10 -1.65 0.46
CA ALA A 280 19.74 -0.49 1.29
C ALA A 280 19.77 0.83 0.52
N GLU A 281 20.81 1.06 -0.31
CA GLU A 281 20.95 2.26 -1.13
C GLU A 281 19.81 2.38 -2.16
N VAL A 282 19.44 1.28 -2.83
CA VAL A 282 18.32 1.25 -3.79
C VAL A 282 17.02 1.57 -3.06
N THR A 283 16.74 0.87 -1.96
CA THR A 283 15.50 1.05 -1.18
C THR A 283 15.38 2.47 -0.64
N LYS A 284 16.48 3.09 -0.21
CA LYS A 284 16.52 4.49 0.20
C LYS A 284 16.03 5.42 -0.91
N LEU A 285 16.62 5.31 -2.09
CA LEU A 285 16.23 6.13 -3.24
C LEU A 285 14.78 5.87 -3.69
N GLU A 286 14.33 4.61 -3.64
CA GLU A 286 12.96 4.23 -3.91
C GLU A 286 11.97 4.93 -2.96
N LEU A 287 12.28 4.95 -1.66
CA LEU A 287 11.50 5.63 -0.63
C LEU A 287 11.45 7.15 -0.88
N GLU A 288 12.61 7.78 -1.04
CA GLU A 288 12.72 9.23 -1.27
C GLU A 288 11.93 9.69 -2.51
N LEU A 289 12.01 8.92 -3.60
CA LEU A 289 11.26 9.22 -4.81
C LEU A 289 9.75 8.97 -4.65
N SER A 290 9.36 7.91 -3.96
CA SER A 290 7.95 7.59 -3.75
C SER A 290 7.25 8.66 -2.89
N TRP A 291 7.92 9.20 -1.87
CA TRP A 291 7.38 10.24 -1.00
C TRP A 291 7.01 11.52 -1.75
N LYS A 292 7.73 11.86 -2.83
CA LYS A 292 7.42 13.01 -3.70
C LYS A 292 6.05 12.89 -4.41
N THR A 293 5.46 11.68 -4.41
CA THR A 293 4.13 11.44 -4.99
C THR A 293 2.99 11.63 -3.99
N TRP A 294 3.29 11.80 -2.69
CA TRP A 294 2.28 11.76 -1.62
C TRP A 294 1.47 13.05 -1.49
N VAL A 295 1.98 14.17 -1.96
CA VAL A 295 1.33 15.47 -1.76
C VAL A 295 1.15 16.18 -3.10
N THR A 296 -0.06 16.71 -3.31
CA THR A 296 -0.40 17.66 -4.39
C THR A 296 -0.78 19.01 -3.78
N PRO A 297 -0.87 20.08 -4.54
CA PRO A 297 -1.40 21.35 -4.04
C PRO A 297 -2.78 21.19 -3.37
N ASN A 298 -3.63 20.32 -3.90
CA ASN A 298 -4.99 20.09 -3.39
C ASN A 298 -5.05 19.20 -2.14
N THR A 299 -3.94 18.52 -1.79
CA THR A 299 -3.88 17.60 -0.64
C THR A 299 -2.92 18.06 0.46
N LYS A 300 -2.37 19.28 0.32
CA LYS A 300 -1.48 19.86 1.33
C LYS A 300 -2.19 19.97 2.68
N GLY A 301 -1.55 19.48 3.74
CA GLY A 301 -2.10 19.47 5.10
C GLY A 301 -3.21 18.46 5.36
N LYS A 302 -3.53 17.60 4.39
CA LYS A 302 -4.48 16.49 4.56
C LYS A 302 -3.75 15.20 4.91
N SER A 303 -4.43 14.33 5.66
CA SER A 303 -3.93 12.97 5.97
C SER A 303 -3.48 12.25 4.70
N LEU A 304 -2.44 11.46 4.80
CA LEU A 304 -2.14 10.46 3.76
C LEU A 304 -3.37 9.56 3.60
N GLY A 305 -3.67 9.16 2.39
CA GLY A 305 -4.90 8.42 2.09
C GLY A 305 -6.06 9.31 1.64
N TRP A 306 -6.11 10.59 2.04
CA TRP A 306 -7.18 11.49 1.63
C TRP A 306 -7.11 11.84 0.14
N GLY A 307 -8.17 11.55 -0.61
CA GLY A 307 -8.32 11.86 -2.03
C GLY A 307 -8.95 13.24 -2.24
N SER A 308 -8.34 14.06 -3.10
CA SER A 308 -8.91 15.34 -3.54
C SER A 308 -9.91 15.12 -4.67
N GLU A 309 -11.10 15.68 -4.56
CA GLU A 309 -12.11 15.66 -5.64
C GLU A 309 -11.55 16.26 -6.93
N ALA A 310 -10.79 17.35 -6.85
CA ALA A 310 -10.19 18.00 -8.01
C ALA A 310 -9.14 17.10 -8.70
N ASP A 311 -8.30 16.39 -7.94
CA ASP A 311 -7.28 15.50 -8.50
C ASP A 311 -7.93 14.26 -9.15
N TRP A 312 -9.01 13.74 -8.55
CA TRP A 312 -9.78 12.65 -9.13
C TRP A 312 -10.59 13.09 -10.37
N ALA A 313 -11.11 14.32 -10.39
CA ALA A 313 -11.76 14.89 -11.57
C ALA A 313 -10.78 15.00 -12.75
N ALA A 314 -9.53 15.42 -12.51
CA ALA A 314 -8.47 15.42 -13.52
C ALA A 314 -8.16 14.00 -14.02
N THR A 315 -8.16 13.00 -13.14
CA THR A 315 -8.01 11.58 -13.52
C THR A 315 -9.15 11.12 -14.42
N VAL A 316 -10.40 11.44 -14.08
CA VAL A 316 -11.58 11.15 -14.92
C VAL A 316 -11.48 11.83 -16.27
N GLN A 317 -11.03 13.08 -16.32
CA GLN A 317 -10.82 13.79 -17.58
C GLN A 317 -9.76 13.09 -18.45
N THR A 318 -8.64 12.66 -17.85
CA THR A 318 -7.60 11.89 -18.54
C THR A 318 -8.14 10.58 -19.10
N LEU A 319 -8.97 9.86 -18.33
CA LEU A 319 -9.64 8.63 -18.77
C LEU A 319 -10.58 8.88 -19.97
N LYS A 320 -11.39 9.93 -19.94
CA LYS A 320 -12.30 10.32 -21.03
C LYS A 320 -11.52 10.74 -22.28
N GLN A 321 -10.46 11.53 -22.14
CA GLN A 321 -9.71 12.10 -23.26
C GLN A 321 -8.78 11.08 -23.94
N TYR A 322 -8.14 10.22 -23.16
CA TYR A 322 -7.07 9.34 -23.61
C TYR A 322 -7.31 7.86 -23.32
N GLY A 323 -8.06 7.54 -22.28
CA GLY A 323 -8.29 6.16 -21.82
C GLY A 323 -9.42 5.44 -22.57
N GLY A 324 -10.10 6.11 -23.49
CA GLY A 324 -11.23 5.53 -24.25
C GLY A 324 -12.50 5.33 -23.45
N VAL A 325 -12.62 5.95 -22.27
CA VAL A 325 -13.82 5.88 -21.42
C VAL A 325 -14.90 6.80 -21.98
N THR A 326 -15.97 6.22 -22.49
CA THR A 326 -17.15 6.96 -23.05
C THR A 326 -18.33 6.97 -22.08
N ALA A 327 -18.37 6.02 -21.14
CA ALA A 327 -19.42 5.96 -20.14
C ALA A 327 -19.32 7.13 -19.15
N PRO A 328 -20.45 7.60 -18.58
CA PRO A 328 -20.43 8.53 -17.46
C PRO A 328 -19.59 7.95 -16.31
N LEU A 329 -18.59 8.68 -15.88
CA LEU A 329 -17.72 8.32 -14.76
C LEU A 329 -17.48 9.58 -13.94
N GLU A 330 -17.78 9.51 -12.65
CA GLU A 330 -17.59 10.60 -11.70
C GLU A 330 -16.60 10.21 -10.61
N PRO A 331 -15.83 11.15 -10.03
CA PRO A 331 -14.84 10.89 -8.97
C PRO A 331 -15.41 10.04 -7.83
N GLY A 332 -16.61 10.36 -7.34
CA GLY A 332 -17.26 9.64 -6.25
C GLY A 332 -17.58 8.17 -6.55
N GLN A 333 -17.58 7.74 -7.81
CA GLN A 333 -17.69 6.33 -8.18
C GLN A 333 -16.34 5.60 -7.98
N ILE A 334 -15.21 6.30 -8.08
CA ILE A 334 -13.86 5.72 -8.05
C ILE A 334 -13.33 5.66 -6.62
N PHE A 335 -13.52 6.71 -5.81
CA PHE A 335 -12.93 6.81 -4.48
C PHE A 335 -13.92 7.21 -3.39
N THR A 336 -13.50 7.01 -2.13
CA THR A 336 -14.15 7.54 -0.92
C THR A 336 -13.10 7.89 0.11
N ASN A 337 -13.38 8.94 0.91
CA ASN A 337 -12.56 9.32 2.06
C ASN A 337 -13.12 8.80 3.39
N GLU A 338 -14.20 8.02 3.38
CA GLU A 338 -14.93 7.56 4.57
C GLU A 338 -14.03 6.86 5.60
N PHE A 339 -13.03 6.11 5.12
CA PHE A 339 -12.15 5.28 5.95
C PHE A 339 -10.82 5.96 6.28
N VAL A 340 -10.59 7.15 5.75
CA VAL A 340 -9.34 7.89 5.95
C VAL A 340 -9.39 8.66 7.26
N PRO A 341 -8.46 8.41 8.21
CA PRO A 341 -8.43 9.14 9.47
C PRO A 341 -8.05 10.61 9.27
N THR A 342 -8.52 11.48 10.17
CA THR A 342 -8.30 12.93 10.10
C THR A 342 -7.24 13.45 11.08
N GLY A 343 -6.60 12.56 11.84
CA GLY A 343 -5.58 12.92 12.84
C GLY A 343 -4.32 13.54 12.23
N ALA A 344 -3.69 14.47 12.94
CA ALA A 344 -2.46 15.13 12.50
C ALA A 344 -1.29 14.16 12.32
N GLU A 345 -1.30 13.05 13.05
CA GLU A 345 -0.31 11.96 12.97
C GLU A 345 -0.31 11.25 11.62
N TYR A 346 -1.35 11.40 10.81
CA TYR A 346 -1.45 10.86 9.46
C TYR A 346 -1.08 11.87 8.37
N VAL A 347 -0.79 13.11 8.73
CA VAL A 347 -0.39 14.15 7.77
C VAL A 347 1.08 13.95 7.41
N PRO A 348 1.43 13.78 6.10
CA PRO A 348 2.81 13.67 5.70
C PRO A 348 3.61 14.92 6.10
N PRO A 349 4.88 14.76 6.54
CA PRO A 349 5.75 15.89 6.72
C PRO A 349 5.83 16.74 5.45
N GLN A 350 5.72 18.05 5.60
CA GLN A 350 5.91 18.98 4.47
C GLN A 350 7.38 18.95 4.06
N GLU A 351 7.66 18.83 2.77
CA GLU A 351 9.01 19.10 2.26
C GLU A 351 9.26 20.61 2.40
N SER A 352 10.34 20.94 3.09
CA SER A 352 10.84 22.32 3.23
C SER A 352 11.38 22.84 1.91
#